data_af0cb19a6529ac21b493e6d1a9816c2a
#
_entry.id   af0cb19a6529ac21b493e6d1a9816c2a
#
_cell.length_a   1.000
_cell.length_b   1.000
_cell.length_c   1.000
_cell.angle_alpha   90.00
_cell.angle_beta   90.00
_cell.angle_gamma   90.00
#
_symmetry.space_group_name_H-M   'P 1'
#
loop_
_entity.id
_entity.type
_entity.pdbx_description
1 polymer ?
#
loop_
_entity_poly.entity_id
_entity_poly.type
_entity_poly.pdbx_seq_one_letter_code
_entity_poly.pdbx_strand_id
1 'polypeptide(L)'
;MAKDAKTAVEGAEAVPAKSNKKLLIIIIAVVVLVLGLGGTAAYVLLKHGPAEEDDGEVAVEKVKPAKKKKVDRGAPPVYVAIDAFTVNLVPERGDQFLQLSLSVEVDDVQIGDQMKQYMPKLRNDLTLLLSSKKASDLVTTEGKELLAQEIREQINNILDPASKGKKRDGPIKDVLFTSFIIQ
;
A
#
# COMPACT_ATOMS: atom_id res chain seq x y z
N MET A 1 49.48 14.32 -57.14
CA MET A 1 50.75 14.79 -56.55
C MET A 1 50.65 14.55 -55.10
N ALA A 2 51.18 13.48 -54.62
CA ALA A 2 52.49 13.35 -53.98
C ALA A 2 52.35 13.86 -52.50
N LYS A 3 52.71 13.21 -51.47
CA LYS A 3 53.62 12.12 -51.14
C LYS A 3 53.63 12.01 -49.60
N ASP A 4 53.55 10.81 -49.11
CA ASP A 4 54.45 10.17 -48.15
C ASP A 4 54.95 10.95 -46.92
N ALA A 5 54.78 10.35 -45.74
CA ALA A 5 55.83 9.79 -44.89
C ALA A 5 55.16 9.41 -43.50
N LYS A 6 54.96 8.19 -43.16
CA LYS A 6 55.78 7.17 -42.47
C LYS A 6 56.72 7.74 -41.40
N THR A 7 56.44 7.54 -40.15
CA THR A 7 57.46 7.13 -39.17
C THR A 7 56.81 6.38 -38.03
N ALA A 8 57.26 5.16 -37.80
CA ALA A 8 57.01 4.29 -36.69
C ALA A 8 57.97 4.61 -35.52
N VAL A 9 57.50 4.46 -34.28
CA VAL A 9 58.29 4.08 -33.09
C VAL A 9 57.31 3.34 -32.21
N GLU A 10 57.25 2.08 -32.16
CA GLU A 10 58.04 1.09 -31.40
C GLU A 10 57.96 1.30 -29.86
N GLY A 11 57.34 0.35 -29.19
CA GLY A 11 57.81 -0.21 -27.96
C GLY A 11 57.21 0.29 -26.64
N ALA A 12 56.16 -0.35 -26.15
CA ALA A 12 56.07 -0.60 -24.71
C ALA A 12 55.31 -1.91 -24.48
N GLU A 13 56.05 -2.87 -24.01
CA GLU A 13 55.64 -4.23 -23.65
C GLU A 13 54.46 -4.24 -22.71
N ALA A 14 53.41 -4.98 -23.07
CA ALA A 14 52.33 -5.37 -22.16
C ALA A 14 52.85 -6.42 -21.19
N VAL A 15 53.05 -6.04 -19.94
CA VAL A 15 53.30 -6.94 -18.82
C VAL A 15 52.01 -7.73 -18.56
N PRO A 16 52.00 -9.05 -18.55
CA PRO A 16 50.80 -9.83 -18.25
C PRO A 16 50.48 -9.66 -16.78
N ALA A 17 49.33 -9.01 -16.50
CA ALA A 17 48.76 -8.96 -15.15
C ALA A 17 48.43 -10.38 -14.70
N LYS A 18 49.28 -10.95 -13.85
CA LYS A 18 49.00 -12.19 -13.14
C LYS A 18 47.69 -11.95 -12.34
N SER A 19 46.68 -12.66 -12.75
CA SER A 19 45.35 -12.69 -12.09
C SER A 19 45.51 -13.10 -10.62
N ASN A 20 45.46 -12.11 -9.73
CA ASN A 20 45.51 -12.32 -8.28
C ASN A 20 44.17 -12.81 -7.73
N LYS A 21 43.47 -13.68 -8.45
CA LYS A 21 42.21 -14.30 -8.03
C LYS A 21 42.31 -14.99 -6.70
N LYS A 22 43.45 -15.62 -6.39
CA LYS A 22 43.73 -16.26 -5.09
C LYS A 22 43.84 -15.22 -3.97
N LEU A 23 44.46 -14.08 -4.23
CA LEU A 23 44.61 -13.00 -3.24
C LEU A 23 43.26 -12.31 -2.99
N LEU A 24 42.46 -12.15 -4.02
CA LEU A 24 41.10 -11.60 -3.90
C LEU A 24 40.16 -12.54 -3.10
N ILE A 25 40.28 -13.86 -3.32
CA ILE A 25 39.52 -14.87 -2.55
C ILE A 25 39.95 -14.86 -1.06
N ILE A 26 41.24 -14.71 -0.79
CA ILE A 26 41.77 -14.64 0.60
C ILE A 26 41.24 -13.36 1.27
N ILE A 27 41.24 -12.22 0.60
CA ILE A 27 40.73 -10.96 1.15
C ILE A 27 39.24 -11.10 1.47
N ILE A 28 38.43 -11.66 0.55
CA ILE A 28 37.00 -11.88 0.79
C ILE A 28 36.79 -12.84 1.99
N ALA A 29 37.55 -13.92 2.08
CA ALA A 29 37.46 -14.88 3.20
C ALA A 29 37.79 -14.21 4.53
N VAL A 30 38.82 -13.35 4.61
CA VAL A 30 39.19 -12.60 5.81
C VAL A 30 38.10 -11.58 6.19
N VAL A 31 37.54 -10.87 5.23
CA VAL A 31 36.44 -9.91 5.49
C VAL A 31 35.20 -10.62 6.04
N VAL A 32 34.83 -11.77 5.47
CA VAL A 32 33.69 -12.57 5.96
C VAL A 32 33.96 -13.11 7.37
N LEU A 33 35.19 -13.52 7.65
CA LEU A 33 35.58 -14.04 8.98
C LEU A 33 35.58 -12.93 10.05
N VAL A 34 36.05 -11.72 9.69
CA VAL A 34 36.04 -10.55 10.62
C VAL A 34 34.60 -10.06 10.87
N LEU A 35 33.75 -10.04 9.84
CA LEU A 35 32.33 -9.68 9.98
C LEU A 35 31.54 -10.74 10.75
N GLY A 36 31.86 -12.03 10.59
CA GLY A 36 31.25 -13.13 11.33
C GLY A 36 31.61 -13.15 12.82
N LEU A 37 32.88 -12.92 13.18
CA LEU A 37 33.33 -12.89 14.55
C LEU A 37 32.99 -11.56 15.28
N GLY A 38 33.05 -10.42 14.57
CA GLY A 38 32.67 -9.13 15.11
C GLY A 38 31.16 -8.97 15.32
N GLY A 39 30.36 -9.55 14.44
CA GLY A 39 28.89 -9.48 14.51
C GLY A 39 28.31 -10.26 15.71
N THR A 40 28.92 -11.40 16.08
CA THR A 40 28.44 -12.19 17.21
C THR A 40 28.80 -11.54 18.56
N ALA A 41 29.97 -10.89 18.66
CA ALA A 41 30.38 -10.18 19.89
C ALA A 41 29.51 -8.92 20.11
N ALA A 42 29.24 -8.14 19.06
CA ALA A 42 28.36 -6.98 19.15
C ALA A 42 26.89 -7.36 19.46
N TYR A 43 26.43 -8.49 18.92
CA TYR A 43 25.08 -8.99 19.18
C TYR A 43 24.88 -9.46 20.62
N VAL A 44 25.90 -10.08 21.22
CA VAL A 44 25.85 -10.53 22.62
C VAL A 44 25.97 -9.35 23.58
N LEU A 45 26.82 -8.34 23.31
CA LEU A 45 26.93 -7.13 24.13
C LEU A 45 25.67 -6.24 24.10
N LEU A 46 24.93 -6.21 22.97
CA LEU A 46 23.65 -5.50 22.91
C LEU A 46 22.51 -6.23 23.63
N LYS A 47 22.67 -7.53 23.91
CA LYS A 47 21.64 -8.35 24.55
C LYS A 47 21.82 -8.56 26.06
N HIS A 48 22.98 -8.21 26.60
CA HIS A 48 23.28 -8.33 28.03
C HIS A 48 23.88 -7.03 28.54
N GLY A 49 23.02 -6.06 28.87
CA GLY A 49 23.38 -4.95 29.74
C GLY A 49 23.36 -5.44 31.20
N PRO A 50 24.21 -4.88 32.11
CA PRO A 50 24.31 -5.35 33.48
C PRO A 50 23.01 -5.08 34.26
N ALA A 51 22.66 -6.05 35.08
CA ALA A 51 21.58 -5.98 36.05
C ALA A 51 21.93 -4.97 37.14
N GLU A 52 21.10 -3.98 37.36
CA GLU A 52 20.92 -3.33 38.64
C GLU A 52 19.42 -3.18 38.92
N GLU A 53 19.07 -3.61 40.11
CA GLU A 53 17.72 -3.58 40.70
C GLU A 53 17.32 -2.14 40.99
N ASP A 54 16.11 -1.72 40.65
CA ASP A 54 15.17 -1.11 41.58
C ASP A 54 13.85 -0.73 40.90
N ASP A 55 12.81 -0.76 41.71
CA ASP A 55 11.40 -0.59 41.52
C ASP A 55 10.92 0.57 40.60
N GLY A 56 9.91 0.28 39.78
CA GLY A 56 9.14 1.36 39.15
C GLY A 56 8.44 0.93 37.83
N GLU A 57 7.27 0.41 37.99
CA GLU A 57 6.25 0.06 37.03
C GLU A 57 5.99 1.14 35.96
N VAL A 58 6.45 0.96 34.71
CA VAL A 58 5.76 1.47 33.53
C VAL A 58 6.10 0.53 32.34
N ALA A 59 5.12 -0.27 31.92
CA ALA A 59 5.21 -1.16 30.79
C ALA A 59 5.31 -0.38 29.47
N VAL A 60 6.49 -0.39 28.85
CA VAL A 60 6.64 0.01 27.44
C VAL A 60 6.42 -1.24 26.59
N GLU A 61 5.25 -1.33 26.03
CA GLU A 61 4.80 -2.42 25.16
C GLU A 61 5.61 -2.43 23.84
N LYS A 62 6.42 -3.48 23.65
CA LYS A 62 7.12 -3.78 22.41
C LYS A 62 6.08 -3.98 21.31
N VAL A 63 6.07 -3.11 20.30
CA VAL A 63 5.32 -3.28 19.07
C VAL A 63 5.83 -4.54 18.34
N LYS A 64 5.13 -5.65 18.49
CA LYS A 64 5.26 -6.83 17.63
C LYS A 64 4.55 -6.55 16.30
N PRO A 65 5.07 -7.05 15.15
CA PRO A 65 4.37 -6.90 13.87
C PRO A 65 2.97 -7.51 13.97
N ALA A 66 1.98 -6.74 13.54
CA ALA A 66 0.57 -7.03 13.69
C ALA A 66 0.19 -8.40 13.12
N LYS A 67 -0.13 -9.35 14.00
CA LYS A 67 -0.96 -10.50 13.65
C LYS A 67 -2.31 -9.96 13.21
N LYS A 68 -2.81 -10.38 12.03
CA LYS A 68 -4.18 -10.14 11.59
C LYS A 68 -5.13 -10.37 12.75
N LYS A 69 -5.72 -9.29 13.30
CA LYS A 69 -6.70 -9.38 14.37
C LYS A 69 -7.88 -10.19 13.82
N LYS A 70 -8.24 -11.27 14.50
CA LYS A 70 -9.54 -11.91 14.33
C LYS A 70 -10.59 -10.84 14.60
N VAL A 71 -11.48 -10.64 13.65
CA VAL A 71 -12.65 -9.77 13.79
C VAL A 71 -13.38 -10.20 15.07
N ASP A 72 -13.36 -9.35 16.06
CA ASP A 72 -14.07 -9.57 17.32
C ASP A 72 -15.56 -9.37 17.02
N ARG A 73 -16.32 -10.47 16.91
CA ARG A 73 -17.75 -10.45 16.55
C ARG A 73 -18.63 -9.76 17.59
N GLY A 74 -18.05 -9.18 18.62
CA GLY A 74 -18.71 -8.43 19.70
C GLY A 74 -18.45 -6.94 19.70
N ALA A 75 -17.51 -6.42 18.89
CA ALA A 75 -17.28 -4.98 18.79
C ALA A 75 -18.38 -4.30 17.96
N PRO A 76 -18.86 -3.10 18.36
CA PRO A 76 -19.83 -2.36 17.57
C PRO A 76 -19.24 -2.02 16.20
N PRO A 77 -20.05 -2.01 15.13
CA PRO A 77 -19.58 -1.66 13.79
C PRO A 77 -19.07 -0.22 13.75
N VAL A 78 -18.00 -0.01 13.00
CA VAL A 78 -17.40 1.32 12.78
C VAL A 78 -17.88 1.85 11.45
N TYR A 79 -18.48 3.04 11.44
CA TYR A 79 -18.97 3.69 10.23
C TYR A 79 -18.17 4.96 9.93
N VAL A 80 -17.83 5.16 8.65
CA VAL A 80 -17.23 6.38 8.13
C VAL A 80 -18.23 7.02 7.17
N ALA A 81 -18.70 8.22 7.51
CA ALA A 81 -19.56 9.00 6.63
C ALA A 81 -18.71 9.63 5.51
N ILE A 82 -19.21 9.60 4.29
CA ILE A 82 -18.65 10.33 3.16
C ILE A 82 -19.63 11.42 2.76
N ASP A 83 -19.09 12.64 2.55
CA ASP A 83 -19.89 13.80 2.15
C ASP A 83 -20.68 13.54 0.87
N ALA A 84 -21.80 14.23 0.72
CA ALA A 84 -22.69 14.10 -0.41
C ALA A 84 -21.95 14.28 -1.76
N PHE A 85 -22.35 13.46 -2.72
CA PHE A 85 -22.01 13.59 -4.14
C PHE A 85 -23.21 14.21 -4.87
N THR A 86 -22.91 15.06 -5.85
CA THR A 86 -23.87 15.47 -6.88
C THR A 86 -23.19 15.29 -8.22
N VAL A 87 -23.70 14.38 -9.04
CA VAL A 87 -23.10 14.02 -10.33
C VAL A 87 -24.16 13.98 -11.42
N ASN A 88 -23.73 14.25 -12.65
CA ASN A 88 -24.55 14.00 -13.81
C ASN A 88 -24.51 12.52 -14.14
N LEU A 89 -25.65 11.92 -14.39
CA LEU A 89 -25.76 10.56 -14.91
C LEU A 89 -25.60 10.53 -16.43
N VAL A 90 -25.40 9.34 -16.98
CA VAL A 90 -25.41 9.15 -18.43
C VAL A 90 -26.79 9.53 -18.97
N PRO A 91 -26.90 10.50 -19.92
CA PRO A 91 -28.19 10.96 -20.45
C PRO A 91 -28.95 9.85 -21.17
N GLU A 92 -30.24 9.68 -20.86
CA GLU A 92 -31.13 8.73 -21.54
C GLU A 92 -32.32 9.47 -22.18
N ARG A 93 -32.97 10.36 -21.43
CA ARG A 93 -34.14 11.15 -21.87
C ARG A 93 -34.04 12.61 -21.49
N GLY A 94 -32.85 13.12 -21.30
CA GLY A 94 -32.50 14.44 -20.81
C GLY A 94 -31.41 14.37 -19.77
N ASP A 95 -31.00 15.51 -19.26
CA ASP A 95 -30.00 15.60 -18.22
C ASP A 95 -30.62 15.12 -16.89
N GLN A 96 -29.97 14.17 -16.25
CA GLN A 96 -30.37 13.61 -14.95
C GLN A 96 -29.22 13.69 -13.96
N PHE A 97 -29.55 14.01 -12.72
CA PHE A 97 -28.59 14.20 -11.65
C PHE A 97 -28.83 13.18 -10.54
N LEU A 98 -27.77 12.62 -10.02
CA LEU A 98 -27.79 11.82 -8.81
C LEU A 98 -27.21 12.63 -7.65
N GLN A 99 -27.99 12.79 -6.60
CA GLN A 99 -27.52 13.24 -5.30
C GLN A 99 -27.47 12.05 -4.33
N LEU A 100 -26.29 11.77 -3.81
CA LEU A 100 -26.02 10.58 -3.01
C LEU A 100 -25.21 10.93 -1.78
N SER A 101 -25.65 10.44 -0.59
CA SER A 101 -24.85 10.41 0.64
C SER A 101 -24.73 8.97 1.08
N LEU A 102 -23.54 8.59 1.60
CA LEU A 102 -23.30 7.23 2.02
C LEU A 102 -22.44 7.14 3.28
N SER A 103 -22.59 6.05 4.00
CA SER A 103 -21.72 5.63 5.09
C SER A 103 -21.09 4.28 4.76
N VAL A 104 -19.85 4.13 5.11
CA VAL A 104 -19.07 2.91 4.83
C VAL A 104 -18.80 2.19 6.14
N GLU A 105 -19.18 0.92 6.23
CA GLU A 105 -18.80 0.06 7.34
C GLU A 105 -17.39 -0.48 7.13
N VAL A 106 -16.54 -0.29 8.11
CA VAL A 106 -15.11 -0.67 8.09
C VAL A 106 -14.79 -1.68 9.18
N ASP A 107 -13.71 -2.45 8.96
CA ASP A 107 -13.27 -3.48 9.92
C ASP A 107 -12.86 -2.90 11.27
N ASP A 108 -12.19 -1.77 11.27
CA ASP A 108 -11.71 -1.10 12.48
C ASP A 108 -11.52 0.42 12.27
N VAL A 109 -11.23 1.12 13.37
CA VAL A 109 -11.02 2.58 13.37
C VAL A 109 -9.79 2.98 12.54
N GLN A 110 -8.77 2.12 12.45
CA GLN A 110 -7.55 2.41 11.68
C GLN A 110 -7.85 2.50 10.19
N ILE A 111 -8.75 1.64 9.68
CA ILE A 111 -9.24 1.72 8.30
C ILE A 111 -10.01 3.03 8.07
N GLY A 112 -10.80 3.47 9.05
CA GLY A 112 -11.48 4.76 8.98
C GLY A 112 -10.50 5.94 8.86
N ASP A 113 -9.41 5.93 9.60
CA ASP A 113 -8.38 6.96 9.50
C ASP A 113 -7.59 6.88 8.18
N GLN A 114 -7.33 5.68 7.69
CA GLN A 114 -6.76 5.47 6.37
C GLN A 114 -7.67 6.01 5.26
N MET A 115 -9.00 5.76 5.33
CA MET A 115 -9.96 6.34 4.38
C MET A 115 -9.88 7.87 4.33
N LYS A 116 -9.74 8.54 5.48
CA LYS A 116 -9.61 10.01 5.54
C LYS A 116 -8.38 10.50 4.77
N GLN A 117 -7.25 9.79 4.86
CA GLN A 117 -6.02 10.14 4.14
C GLN A 117 -6.19 9.99 2.62
N TYR A 118 -6.93 8.99 2.18
CA TYR A 118 -7.22 8.74 0.75
C TYR A 118 -8.48 9.45 0.25
N MET A 119 -9.15 10.26 1.08
CA MET A 119 -10.44 10.88 0.75
C MET A 119 -10.47 11.61 -0.60
N PRO A 120 -9.46 12.42 -0.99
CA PRO A 120 -9.48 13.08 -2.29
C PRO A 120 -9.51 12.09 -3.47
N LYS A 121 -8.74 10.99 -3.36
CA LYS A 121 -8.73 9.95 -4.37
C LYS A 121 -10.03 9.17 -4.40
N LEU A 122 -10.57 8.81 -3.24
CA LEU A 122 -11.85 8.14 -3.10
C LEU A 122 -12.96 8.96 -3.75
N ARG A 123 -13.04 10.26 -3.43
CA ARG A 123 -14.05 11.14 -4.02
C ARG A 123 -13.93 11.23 -5.53
N ASN A 124 -12.73 11.36 -6.08
CA ASN A 124 -12.52 11.39 -7.52
C ASN A 124 -13.01 10.10 -8.18
N ASP A 125 -12.56 8.96 -7.69
CA ASP A 125 -12.86 7.66 -8.32
C ASP A 125 -14.34 7.30 -8.19
N LEU A 126 -14.97 7.63 -7.05
CA LEU A 126 -16.41 7.45 -6.85
C LEU A 126 -17.22 8.42 -7.75
N THR A 127 -16.80 9.67 -7.92
CA THR A 127 -17.45 10.60 -8.84
C THR A 127 -17.45 10.05 -10.25
N LEU A 128 -16.32 9.51 -10.73
CA LEU A 128 -16.22 8.89 -12.06
C LEU A 128 -17.12 7.66 -12.18
N LEU A 129 -17.13 6.80 -11.16
CA LEU A 129 -18.00 5.63 -11.12
C LEU A 129 -19.48 6.03 -11.20
N LEU A 130 -19.92 6.97 -10.36
CA LEU A 130 -21.30 7.42 -10.30
C LEU A 130 -21.74 8.08 -11.63
N SER A 131 -20.88 8.91 -12.24
CA SER A 131 -21.16 9.58 -13.51
C SER A 131 -21.23 8.61 -14.71
N SER A 132 -20.74 7.39 -14.57
CA SER A 132 -20.85 6.35 -15.59
C SER A 132 -22.20 5.60 -15.56
N LYS A 133 -23.04 5.85 -14.57
CA LYS A 133 -24.30 5.14 -14.36
C LYS A 133 -25.46 5.80 -15.09
N LYS A 134 -26.46 5.00 -15.42
CA LYS A 134 -27.74 5.47 -15.98
C LYS A 134 -28.78 5.54 -14.87
N ALA A 135 -29.71 6.48 -15.00
CA ALA A 135 -30.81 6.60 -14.06
C ALA A 135 -31.69 5.34 -14.05
N SER A 136 -31.96 4.77 -15.23
CA SER A 136 -32.76 3.54 -15.36
C SER A 136 -32.21 2.38 -14.55
N ASP A 137 -30.88 2.25 -14.46
CA ASP A 137 -30.22 1.18 -13.71
C ASP A 137 -30.34 1.39 -12.19
N LEU A 138 -30.41 2.64 -11.74
CA LEU A 138 -30.39 3.04 -10.34
C LEU A 138 -31.79 3.16 -9.68
N VAL A 139 -32.86 3.07 -10.45
CA VAL A 139 -34.23 3.12 -9.92
C VAL A 139 -34.59 1.85 -9.15
N THR A 140 -34.04 0.71 -9.56
CA THR A 140 -34.36 -0.60 -8.96
C THR A 140 -33.56 -0.85 -7.68
N THR A 141 -34.06 -1.73 -6.82
CA THR A 141 -33.35 -2.15 -5.62
C THR A 141 -32.08 -2.88 -5.97
N GLU A 142 -32.15 -3.79 -6.94
CA GLU A 142 -31.02 -4.58 -7.44
C GLU A 142 -29.90 -3.68 -8.01
N GLY A 143 -30.29 -2.63 -8.73
CA GLY A 143 -29.33 -1.65 -9.27
C GLY A 143 -28.61 -0.86 -8.17
N LYS A 144 -29.32 -0.51 -7.09
CA LYS A 144 -28.70 0.14 -5.92
C LYS A 144 -27.78 -0.81 -5.16
N GLU A 145 -28.16 -2.06 -4.98
CA GLU A 145 -27.31 -3.08 -4.36
C GLU A 145 -26.04 -3.32 -5.19
N LEU A 146 -26.16 -3.40 -6.52
CA LEU A 146 -25.02 -3.52 -7.41
C LEU A 146 -24.10 -2.32 -7.30
N LEU A 147 -24.66 -1.10 -7.27
CA LEU A 147 -23.88 0.13 -7.08
C LEU A 147 -23.14 0.13 -5.73
N ALA A 148 -23.77 -0.32 -4.65
CA ALA A 148 -23.13 -0.44 -3.34
C ALA A 148 -21.94 -1.40 -3.38
N GLN A 149 -22.08 -2.54 -4.08
CA GLN A 149 -20.99 -3.49 -4.28
C GLN A 149 -19.84 -2.90 -5.09
N GLU A 150 -20.14 -2.18 -6.18
CA GLU A 150 -19.11 -1.54 -7.01
C GLU A 150 -18.36 -0.45 -6.22
N ILE A 151 -19.06 0.36 -5.44
CA ILE A 151 -18.46 1.37 -4.55
C ILE A 151 -17.55 0.68 -3.54
N ARG A 152 -18.00 -0.40 -2.89
CA ARG A 152 -17.20 -1.18 -1.94
C ARG A 152 -15.93 -1.72 -2.60
N GLU A 153 -16.04 -2.32 -3.77
CA GLU A 153 -14.89 -2.84 -4.52
C GLU A 153 -13.90 -1.72 -4.88
N GLN A 154 -14.41 -0.56 -5.30
CA GLN A 154 -13.58 0.59 -5.64
C GLN A 154 -12.80 1.12 -4.43
N ILE A 155 -13.46 1.23 -3.28
CA ILE A 155 -12.81 1.69 -2.04
C ILE A 155 -11.76 0.65 -1.59
N ASN A 156 -12.09 -0.65 -1.60
CA ASN A 156 -11.15 -1.72 -1.27
C ASN A 156 -9.92 -1.72 -2.17
N ASN A 157 -10.09 -1.51 -3.49
CA ASN A 157 -8.97 -1.42 -4.44
C ASN A 157 -8.03 -0.25 -4.17
N ILE A 158 -8.52 0.83 -3.57
CA ILE A 158 -7.73 2.01 -3.22
C ILE A 158 -6.98 1.77 -1.90
N LEU A 159 -7.66 1.19 -0.91
CA LEU A 159 -7.09 0.98 0.43
C LEU A 159 -6.17 -0.24 0.49
N ASP A 160 -6.49 -1.31 -0.24
CA ASP A 160 -5.68 -2.53 -0.32
C ASP A 160 -5.50 -2.96 -1.79
N PRO A 161 -4.56 -2.35 -2.53
CA PRO A 161 -4.29 -2.71 -3.91
C PRO A 161 -3.81 -4.16 -4.11
N ALA A 162 -3.31 -4.80 -3.04
CA ALA A 162 -2.81 -6.17 -3.09
C ALA A 162 -3.95 -7.21 -3.07
N SER A 163 -5.15 -6.83 -2.65
CA SER A 163 -6.33 -7.70 -2.59
C SER A 163 -7.10 -7.81 -3.92
N LYS A 164 -6.62 -7.19 -5.00
CA LYS A 164 -7.27 -7.19 -6.32
C LYS A 164 -7.66 -8.61 -6.75
N GLY A 165 -8.95 -8.84 -6.85
CA GLY A 165 -9.52 -10.12 -7.28
C GLY A 165 -10.08 -11.01 -6.17
N LYS A 166 -9.94 -10.68 -4.89
CA LYS A 166 -10.60 -11.35 -3.78
C LYS A 166 -11.89 -10.60 -3.42
N LYS A 167 -12.98 -10.99 -4.01
CA LYS A 167 -14.28 -10.30 -3.96
C LYS A 167 -14.92 -10.08 -2.58
N ARG A 168 -14.36 -10.58 -1.45
CA ARG A 168 -15.07 -10.57 -0.14
C ARG A 168 -14.24 -10.22 1.09
N ASP A 169 -12.91 -10.10 0.98
CA ASP A 169 -12.05 -9.98 2.17
C ASP A 169 -11.30 -8.64 2.29
N GLY A 170 -11.82 -7.57 1.69
CA GLY A 170 -11.25 -6.22 1.86
C GLY A 170 -11.63 -5.59 3.21
N PRO A 171 -10.96 -4.50 3.60
CA PRO A 171 -11.19 -3.79 4.86
C PRO A 171 -12.57 -3.10 4.94
N ILE A 172 -13.30 -3.00 3.82
CA ILE A 172 -14.64 -2.45 3.75
C ILE A 172 -15.65 -3.59 3.75
N LYS A 173 -16.54 -3.58 4.73
CA LYS A 173 -17.59 -4.59 4.90
C LYS A 173 -18.81 -4.27 4.07
N ASP A 174 -19.33 -3.05 4.21
CA ASP A 174 -20.56 -2.66 3.54
C ASP A 174 -20.59 -1.17 3.20
N VAL A 175 -21.48 -0.81 2.26
CA VAL A 175 -21.76 0.55 1.84
C VAL A 175 -23.25 0.83 1.99
N LEU A 176 -23.58 1.79 2.81
CA LEU A 176 -24.94 2.14 3.19
C LEU A 176 -25.31 3.50 2.61
N PHE A 177 -26.33 3.56 1.78
CA PHE A 177 -26.86 4.83 1.28
C PHE A 177 -27.70 5.50 2.37
N THR A 178 -27.31 6.69 2.80
CA THR A 178 -28.06 7.52 3.76
C THR A 178 -29.00 8.50 3.09
N SER A 179 -28.70 8.86 1.83
CA SER A 179 -29.59 9.63 0.93
C SER A 179 -29.35 9.18 -0.50
N PHE A 180 -30.42 9.06 -1.30
CA PHE A 180 -30.34 8.65 -2.70
C PHE A 180 -31.48 9.31 -3.50
N ILE A 181 -31.15 10.34 -4.28
CA ILE A 181 -32.13 11.16 -5.01
C ILE A 181 -31.70 11.26 -6.47
N ILE A 182 -32.58 10.91 -7.41
CA ILE A 182 -32.41 11.14 -8.85
C ILE A 182 -33.37 12.24 -9.26
N GLN A 183 -32.86 13.24 -9.97
CA GLN A 183 -33.60 14.40 -10.46
C GLN A 183 -33.40 14.57 -11.96
#